data_217cd8047839441a372fc68150a4ab8a
#
_entry.id   217cd8047839441a372fc68150a4ab8a
#
_cell.length_a   1.000
_cell.length_b   1.000
_cell.length_c   1.000
_cell.angle_alpha   90.00
_cell.angle_beta   90.00
_cell.angle_gamma   90.00
#
_symmetry.space_group_name_H-M   'P 1'
#
loop_
_entity.id
_entity.type
_entity.pdbx_description
1 polymer ?
#
loop_
_entity_poly.entity_id
_entity_poly.type
_entity_poly.pdbx_seq_one_letter_code
_entity_poly.pdbx_strand_id
1 'polypeptide(L)'
;MSNMASSLILHKRIETTVAKAKALRQFVEPLVTRAKEDTTHSRRVVFSYLKQKEAVSELFRTIAPKIADRPGGYTRILKTGFRLGDAADMCIIEFVDFNEAYTTGVVSTEVKPKTRRSRKPAAKKTDAVEDATVVKAAPKAKPAAQKAVKNTGAKVAATKTNVGKKM
;
A
#
# COMPACT_ATOMS: atom_id res chain seq x y z
N MET A 1 -23.33 -9.99 -10.45
CA MET A 1 -22.39 -8.91 -10.07
C MET A 1 -21.88 -9.03 -8.63
N SER A 2 -22.73 -9.38 -7.63
CA SER A 2 -22.29 -9.48 -6.22
C SER A 2 -21.08 -10.42 -6.01
N ASN A 3 -21.09 -11.62 -6.58
CA ASN A 3 -19.96 -12.55 -6.45
C ASN A 3 -18.66 -12.01 -7.03
N MET A 4 -18.72 -11.37 -8.22
CA MET A 4 -17.55 -10.72 -8.81
C MET A 4 -17.05 -9.54 -7.98
N ALA A 5 -17.97 -8.77 -7.40
CA ALA A 5 -17.63 -7.67 -6.50
C ALA A 5 -16.95 -8.20 -5.22
N SER A 6 -17.48 -9.27 -4.63
CA SER A 6 -16.86 -9.93 -3.47
C SER A 6 -15.46 -10.44 -3.81
N SER A 7 -15.29 -11.10 -4.96
CA SER A 7 -13.97 -11.55 -5.42
C SER A 7 -12.99 -10.40 -5.64
N LEU A 8 -13.45 -9.27 -6.23
CA LEU A 8 -12.61 -8.08 -6.41
C LEU A 8 -12.18 -7.48 -5.07
N ILE A 9 -13.07 -7.42 -4.08
CA ILE A 9 -12.78 -6.91 -2.75
C ILE A 9 -11.76 -7.80 -2.03
N LEU A 10 -11.91 -9.13 -2.12
CA LEU A 10 -11.00 -10.06 -1.47
C LEU A 10 -9.61 -10.09 -2.13
N HIS A 11 -9.57 -10.21 -3.45
CA HIS A 11 -8.32 -10.37 -4.19
C HIS A 11 -7.69 -9.06 -4.67
N LYS A 12 -8.41 -7.91 -4.57
CA LYS A 12 -7.99 -6.58 -5.02
C LYS A 12 -7.83 -6.45 -6.54
N ARG A 13 -7.72 -7.56 -7.26
CA ARG A 13 -7.49 -7.65 -8.70
C ARG A 13 -8.11 -8.93 -9.24
N ILE A 14 -8.90 -8.83 -10.31
CA ILE A 14 -9.48 -9.98 -10.99
C ILE A 14 -9.40 -9.80 -12.51
N GLU A 15 -9.31 -10.92 -13.23
CA GLU A 15 -9.36 -10.94 -14.69
C GLU A 15 -10.77 -11.28 -15.17
N THR A 16 -11.26 -10.55 -16.17
CA THR A 16 -12.60 -10.74 -16.73
C THR A 16 -12.72 -10.08 -18.11
N THR A 17 -13.88 -10.19 -18.74
CA THR A 17 -14.13 -9.49 -20.01
C THR A 17 -14.42 -8.01 -19.78
N VAL A 18 -14.07 -7.16 -20.75
CA VAL A 18 -14.25 -5.69 -20.69
C VAL A 18 -15.68 -5.29 -20.39
N ALA A 19 -16.67 -5.97 -20.99
CA ALA A 19 -18.08 -5.70 -20.74
C ALA A 19 -18.48 -5.93 -19.28
N LYS A 20 -18.04 -7.09 -18.70
CA LYS A 20 -18.28 -7.43 -17.29
C LYS A 20 -17.57 -6.45 -16.35
N ALA A 21 -16.33 -6.05 -16.66
CA ALA A 21 -15.57 -5.10 -15.87
C ALA A 21 -16.22 -3.72 -15.82
N LYS A 22 -16.76 -3.22 -16.95
CA LYS A 22 -17.50 -1.96 -16.99
C LYS A 22 -18.76 -2.00 -16.11
N ALA A 23 -19.54 -3.06 -16.21
CA ALA A 23 -20.73 -3.24 -15.36
C ALA A 23 -20.36 -3.42 -13.88
N LEU A 24 -19.27 -4.15 -13.59
CA LEU A 24 -18.77 -4.33 -12.23
C LEU A 24 -18.32 -3.01 -11.62
N ARG A 25 -17.65 -2.16 -12.37
CA ARG A 25 -17.24 -0.82 -11.94
C ARG A 25 -18.44 0.01 -11.46
N GLN A 26 -19.51 0.07 -12.26
CA GLN A 26 -20.73 0.79 -11.91
C GLN A 26 -21.39 0.24 -10.63
N PHE A 27 -21.24 -1.07 -10.38
CA PHE A 27 -21.79 -1.71 -9.19
C PHE A 27 -20.92 -1.48 -7.94
N VAL A 28 -19.60 -1.56 -8.07
CA VAL A 28 -18.66 -1.50 -6.93
C VAL A 28 -18.39 -0.07 -6.47
N GLU A 29 -18.22 0.90 -7.35
CA GLU A 29 -17.85 2.26 -6.97
C GLU A 29 -18.81 2.92 -5.97
N PRO A 30 -20.15 2.81 -6.09
CA PRO A 30 -21.06 3.34 -5.08
C PRO A 30 -20.92 2.65 -3.71
N LEU A 31 -20.62 1.34 -3.69
CA LEU A 31 -20.43 0.60 -2.45
C LEU A 31 -19.15 1.04 -1.75
N VAL A 32 -18.08 1.26 -2.52
CA VAL A 32 -16.80 1.78 -2.04
C VAL A 32 -16.95 3.19 -1.48
N THR A 33 -17.68 4.08 -2.18
CA THR A 33 -17.96 5.42 -1.69
C THR A 33 -18.71 5.39 -0.35
N ARG A 34 -19.70 4.52 -0.22
CA ARG A 34 -20.46 4.32 1.03
C ARG A 34 -19.62 3.73 2.16
N ALA A 35 -18.62 2.92 1.82
CA ALA A 35 -17.74 2.32 2.80
C ALA A 35 -16.77 3.31 3.47
N LYS A 36 -16.59 4.52 2.94
CA LYS A 36 -15.82 5.58 3.60
C LYS A 36 -16.41 5.99 4.94
N GLU A 37 -17.73 5.94 5.06
CA GLU A 37 -18.44 6.21 6.30
C GLU A 37 -18.70 4.89 7.01
N ASP A 38 -17.90 4.57 8.01
CA ASP A 38 -18.04 3.32 8.78
C ASP A 38 -19.17 3.42 9.81
N THR A 39 -20.40 3.42 9.32
CA THR A 39 -21.60 3.35 10.15
C THR A 39 -22.25 1.97 10.08
N THR A 40 -22.99 1.60 11.13
CA THR A 40 -23.79 0.36 11.13
C THR A 40 -24.77 0.31 9.99
N HIS A 41 -25.34 1.46 9.60
CA HIS A 41 -26.23 1.55 8.46
C HIS A 41 -25.49 1.26 7.16
N SER A 42 -24.35 1.90 6.93
CA SER A 42 -23.50 1.67 5.74
C SER A 42 -23.11 0.20 5.61
N ARG A 43 -22.70 -0.44 6.70
CA ARG A 43 -22.37 -1.88 6.72
C ARG A 43 -23.55 -2.76 6.35
N ARG A 44 -24.76 -2.47 6.86
CA ARG A 44 -25.98 -3.22 6.52
C ARG A 44 -26.34 -3.07 5.05
N VAL A 45 -26.26 -1.86 4.52
CA VAL A 45 -26.55 -1.60 3.11
C VAL A 45 -25.54 -2.31 2.21
N VAL A 46 -24.23 -2.19 2.47
CA VAL A 46 -23.20 -2.90 1.70
C VAL A 46 -23.39 -4.41 1.77
N PHE A 47 -23.72 -4.94 2.95
CA PHE A 47 -24.01 -6.37 3.09
C PHE A 47 -25.22 -6.83 2.27
N SER A 48 -26.25 -6.00 2.14
CA SER A 48 -27.44 -6.35 1.32
C SER A 48 -27.10 -6.55 -0.16
N TYR A 49 -26.08 -5.86 -0.67
CA TYR A 49 -25.59 -6.01 -2.04
C TYR A 49 -24.59 -7.14 -2.22
N LEU A 50 -23.62 -7.28 -1.30
CA LEU A 50 -22.54 -8.27 -1.40
C LEU A 50 -22.94 -9.65 -0.90
N LYS A 51 -23.78 -9.72 0.15
CA LYS A 51 -24.27 -10.96 0.82
C LYS A 51 -23.15 -11.85 1.40
N GLN A 52 -21.92 -11.36 1.49
CA GLN A 52 -20.75 -12.09 1.97
C GLN A 52 -20.08 -11.30 3.10
N LYS A 53 -19.98 -11.90 4.30
CA LYS A 53 -19.44 -11.25 5.50
C LYS A 53 -17.96 -10.89 5.37
N GLU A 54 -17.18 -11.80 4.81
CA GLU A 54 -15.74 -11.64 4.63
C GLU A 54 -15.42 -10.43 3.72
N ALA A 55 -16.10 -10.34 2.57
CA ALA A 55 -15.93 -9.22 1.65
C ALA A 55 -16.32 -7.87 2.31
N VAL A 56 -17.39 -7.83 3.11
CA VAL A 56 -17.77 -6.61 3.83
C VAL A 56 -16.71 -6.24 4.87
N SER A 57 -16.25 -7.20 5.68
CA SER A 57 -15.20 -6.96 6.66
C SER A 57 -13.93 -6.41 6.00
N GLU A 58 -13.52 -7.02 4.89
CA GLU A 58 -12.33 -6.63 4.14
C GLU A 58 -12.48 -5.24 3.52
N LEU A 59 -13.68 -4.90 3.02
CA LEU A 59 -13.96 -3.58 2.45
C LEU A 59 -13.79 -2.46 3.49
N PHE A 60 -14.38 -2.61 4.68
CA PHE A 60 -14.30 -1.58 5.72
C PHE A 60 -12.96 -1.56 6.45
N ARG A 61 -12.32 -2.73 6.63
CA ARG A 61 -11.06 -2.84 7.36
C ARG A 61 -9.84 -2.42 6.54
N THR A 62 -9.77 -2.86 5.29
CA THR A 62 -8.55 -2.76 4.46
C THR A 62 -8.70 -1.74 3.35
N ILE A 63 -9.85 -1.73 2.64
CA ILE A 63 -10.01 -0.91 1.46
C ILE A 63 -10.39 0.53 1.84
N ALA A 64 -11.39 0.71 2.69
CA ALA A 64 -11.89 2.04 3.05
C ALA A 64 -10.80 2.99 3.57
N PRO A 65 -9.87 2.58 4.46
CA PRO A 65 -8.80 3.48 4.91
C PRO A 65 -7.86 3.91 3.80
N LYS A 66 -7.52 3.01 2.85
CA LYS A 66 -6.59 3.32 1.75
C LYS A 66 -7.16 4.28 0.73
N ILE A 67 -8.47 4.27 0.53
CA ILE A 67 -9.16 5.10 -0.46
C ILE A 67 -9.80 6.36 0.12
N ALA A 68 -9.63 6.63 1.41
CA ALA A 68 -10.29 7.73 2.13
C ALA A 68 -10.11 9.07 1.41
N ASP A 69 -8.90 9.39 0.97
CA ASP A 69 -8.54 10.66 0.35
C ASP A 69 -8.96 10.78 -1.13
N ARG A 70 -9.30 9.68 -1.77
CA ARG A 70 -9.64 9.67 -3.19
C ARG A 70 -11.12 10.07 -3.40
N PRO A 71 -11.43 11.11 -4.18
CA PRO A 71 -12.81 11.57 -4.35
C PRO A 71 -13.68 10.63 -5.22
N GLY A 72 -13.06 9.70 -6.00
CA GLY A 72 -13.75 8.75 -6.86
C GLY A 72 -12.77 8.03 -7.80
N GLY A 73 -13.29 7.14 -8.67
CA GLY A 73 -12.46 6.39 -9.60
C GLY A 73 -11.54 5.40 -8.89
N TYR A 74 -12.09 4.62 -7.97
CA TYR A 74 -11.35 3.68 -7.15
C TYR A 74 -10.83 2.48 -7.91
N THR A 75 -11.42 2.19 -9.07
CA THR A 75 -11.08 1.02 -9.89
C THR A 75 -10.44 1.42 -11.21
N ARG A 76 -9.52 0.58 -11.70
CA ARG A 76 -8.88 0.70 -13.00
C ARG A 76 -9.12 -0.55 -13.81
N ILE A 77 -9.33 -0.40 -15.11
CA ILE A 77 -9.50 -1.48 -16.07
C ILE A 77 -8.31 -1.45 -17.03
N LEU A 78 -7.53 -2.53 -17.04
CA LEU A 78 -6.37 -2.71 -17.92
C LEU A 78 -6.73 -3.76 -18.97
N LYS A 79 -6.72 -3.40 -20.25
CA LYS A 79 -6.98 -4.33 -21.35
C LYS A 79 -5.80 -5.28 -21.53
N THR A 80 -6.06 -6.57 -21.64
CA THR A 80 -5.03 -7.62 -21.78
C THR A 80 -5.00 -8.27 -23.16
N GLY A 81 -5.98 -7.97 -24.02
CA GLY A 81 -6.08 -8.52 -25.36
C GLY A 81 -7.34 -9.37 -25.55
N PHE A 82 -7.30 -10.32 -26.44
CA PHE A 82 -8.42 -11.18 -26.80
C PHE A 82 -8.23 -12.58 -26.24
N ARG A 83 -9.34 -13.21 -25.85
CA ARG A 83 -9.35 -14.61 -25.42
C ARG A 83 -9.36 -15.51 -26.65
N LEU A 84 -8.51 -16.55 -26.66
CA LEU A 84 -8.51 -17.59 -27.70
C LEU A 84 -9.83 -18.35 -27.66
N GLY A 85 -10.41 -18.61 -28.83
CA GLY A 85 -11.66 -19.34 -29.00
C GLY A 85 -12.86 -18.47 -29.37
N ASP A 86 -13.16 -17.41 -28.61
CA ASP A 86 -14.32 -16.53 -28.84
C ASP A 86 -13.95 -15.08 -29.15
N ALA A 87 -12.65 -14.77 -29.22
CA ALA A 87 -12.13 -13.41 -29.47
C ALA A 87 -12.72 -12.34 -28.54
N ALA A 88 -13.19 -12.71 -27.34
CA ALA A 88 -13.71 -11.76 -26.38
C ALA A 88 -12.61 -10.85 -25.84
N ASP A 89 -12.87 -9.54 -25.77
CA ASP A 89 -11.98 -8.56 -25.14
C ASP A 89 -11.80 -8.87 -23.65
N MET A 90 -10.57 -9.18 -23.23
CA MET A 90 -10.21 -9.45 -21.86
C MET A 90 -9.59 -8.23 -21.19
N CYS A 91 -9.77 -8.15 -19.88
CA CYS A 91 -9.18 -7.10 -19.06
C CYS A 91 -8.99 -7.56 -17.63
N ILE A 92 -8.12 -6.84 -16.96
CA ILE A 92 -7.95 -6.91 -15.51
C ILE A 92 -8.62 -5.69 -14.91
N ILE A 93 -9.51 -5.88 -13.93
CA ILE A 93 -10.03 -4.82 -13.08
C ILE A 93 -9.34 -4.90 -11.73
N GLU A 94 -8.88 -3.77 -11.22
CA GLU A 94 -8.13 -3.68 -9.97
C GLU A 94 -8.47 -2.41 -9.19
N PHE A 95 -8.22 -2.42 -7.87
CA PHE A 95 -8.21 -1.21 -7.07
C PHE A 95 -6.90 -0.46 -7.28
N VAL A 96 -7.00 0.83 -7.61
CA VAL A 96 -5.84 1.67 -7.96
C VAL A 96 -4.80 1.74 -6.83
N ASP A 97 -5.27 1.88 -5.59
CA ASP A 97 -4.42 2.10 -4.41
C ASP A 97 -3.76 0.81 -3.87
N PHE A 98 -4.08 -0.35 -4.48
CA PHE A 98 -3.49 -1.64 -4.12
C PHE A 98 -2.46 -2.15 -5.13
N ASN A 99 -2.26 -1.44 -6.23
CA ASN A 99 -1.23 -1.78 -7.21
C ASN A 99 0.02 -0.94 -6.98
N GLU A 100 0.94 -1.46 -6.19
CA GLU A 100 2.19 -0.79 -5.82
C GLU A 100 3.09 -0.49 -7.03
N ALA A 101 3.05 -1.32 -8.07
CA ALA A 101 3.85 -1.11 -9.28
C ALA A 101 3.51 0.19 -10.02
N TYR A 102 2.29 0.70 -9.86
CA TYR A 102 1.84 1.95 -10.49
C TYR A 102 1.69 3.12 -9.51
N THR A 103 1.60 2.86 -8.21
CA THR A 103 1.48 3.89 -7.16
C THR A 103 2.83 4.41 -6.69
N THR A 104 3.77 3.55 -6.46
CA THR A 104 5.17 3.91 -6.30
C THR A 104 5.69 4.05 -7.71
N GLY A 105 5.83 5.27 -8.22
CA GLY A 105 6.54 5.50 -9.49
C GLY A 105 7.89 4.78 -9.38
N VAL A 106 7.92 3.53 -9.76
CA VAL A 106 9.16 2.78 -9.96
C VAL A 106 9.78 3.48 -11.16
N VAL A 107 10.56 4.51 -10.87
CA VAL A 107 11.65 4.89 -11.72
C VAL A 107 12.46 3.61 -11.80
N SER A 108 12.16 2.78 -12.80
CA SER A 108 13.08 1.77 -13.25
C SER A 108 14.34 2.57 -13.61
N THR A 109 15.28 2.62 -12.70
CA THR A 109 16.66 2.90 -13.03
C THR A 109 17.02 1.81 -14.02
N GLU A 110 16.75 2.07 -15.30
CA GLU A 110 17.35 1.32 -16.38
C GLU A 110 18.85 1.38 -16.10
N VAL A 111 19.35 0.30 -15.52
CA VAL A 111 20.78 0.04 -15.51
C VAL A 111 21.13 -0.12 -16.97
N LYS A 112 21.52 1.00 -17.60
CA LYS A 112 22.03 0.99 -18.96
C LYS A 112 23.12 -0.07 -18.99
N PRO A 113 23.03 -1.10 -19.83
CA PRO A 113 24.06 -2.11 -19.94
C PRO A 113 25.33 -1.38 -20.28
N LYS A 114 26.37 -1.51 -19.44
CA LYS A 114 27.71 -1.03 -19.72
C LYS A 114 28.15 -1.70 -21.01
N THR A 115 28.05 -0.97 -22.12
CA THR A 115 28.57 -1.41 -23.40
C THR A 115 30.05 -1.65 -23.24
N ARG A 116 30.50 -2.86 -23.54
CA ARG A 116 31.88 -3.38 -23.44
C ARG A 116 32.86 -2.74 -24.41
N ARG A 117 32.67 -1.48 -24.83
CA ARG A 117 33.51 -0.75 -25.76
C ARG A 117 33.96 0.62 -25.23
N SER A 118 34.60 0.61 -24.07
CA SER A 118 35.49 1.70 -23.71
C SER A 118 36.93 1.15 -23.78
N ARG A 119 37.58 1.33 -24.93
CA ARG A 119 39.02 1.16 -25.06
C ARG A 119 39.68 2.17 -24.13
N LYS A 120 40.41 1.65 -23.15
CA LYS A 120 41.35 2.40 -22.33
C LYS A 120 42.37 3.09 -23.20
N PRO A 121 42.53 4.42 -23.15
CA PRO A 121 43.75 5.02 -23.73
C PRO A 121 44.94 4.68 -22.81
N ALA A 122 46.04 4.29 -23.45
CA ALA A 122 47.29 3.92 -22.81
C ALA A 122 47.85 5.11 -22.02
N ALA A 123 48.22 4.85 -20.77
CA ALA A 123 48.92 5.80 -19.94
C ALA A 123 50.36 5.91 -20.38
N LYS A 124 50.79 7.12 -20.69
CA LYS A 124 52.19 7.52 -20.92
C LYS A 124 52.82 7.73 -19.54
N LYS A 125 53.91 6.97 -19.26
CA LYS A 125 54.78 7.15 -18.10
C LYS A 125 55.50 8.48 -18.23
N THR A 126 55.56 9.25 -17.15
CA THR A 126 56.70 10.16 -16.87
C THR A 126 56.99 10.04 -15.37
N ASP A 127 58.23 9.69 -15.11
CA ASP A 127 58.88 9.63 -13.80
C ASP A 127 59.12 11.05 -13.26
N ALA A 128 59.12 11.19 -11.94
CA ALA A 128 60.04 11.96 -11.07
C ALA A 128 59.32 12.29 -9.74
N VAL A 129 59.69 11.65 -8.68
CA VAL A 129 60.69 12.00 -7.65
C VAL A 129 60.16 12.93 -6.53
N GLU A 130 60.17 12.34 -5.30
CA GLU A 130 60.41 12.90 -3.97
C GLU A 130 59.57 14.11 -3.47
N ASP A 131 59.04 14.12 -2.28
CA ASP A 131 59.71 14.09 -0.99
C ASP A 131 58.71 13.91 0.18
N ALA A 132 59.22 13.44 1.27
CA ALA A 132 58.62 13.12 2.56
C ALA A 132 57.96 14.31 3.28
N THR A 133 57.00 14.05 4.12
CA THR A 133 57.03 14.26 5.59
C THR A 133 55.71 13.84 6.26
N VAL A 134 55.72 12.86 7.02
CA VAL A 134 55.34 12.61 8.42
C VAL A 134 54.67 13.78 9.16
N VAL A 135 53.53 13.53 9.77
CA VAL A 135 53.16 13.66 11.19
C VAL A 135 51.68 13.27 11.32
N LYS A 136 51.32 12.11 11.87
CA LYS A 136 51.02 11.82 13.28
C LYS A 136 49.95 12.69 13.94
N ALA A 137 48.80 12.13 14.22
CA ALA A 137 48.20 11.97 15.54
C ALA A 137 46.67 11.91 15.49
N ALA A 138 46.10 10.79 15.92
CA ALA A 138 44.80 10.73 16.55
C ALA A 138 44.92 11.31 17.98
N PRO A 139 43.83 11.67 18.69
CA PRO A 139 43.07 10.65 19.37
C PRO A 139 41.56 10.91 19.59
N LYS A 140 40.84 9.80 19.74
CA LYS A 140 39.77 9.47 20.66
C LYS A 140 39.13 10.57 21.52
N ALA A 141 37.83 10.61 21.49
CA ALA A 141 37.00 10.78 22.69
C ALA A 141 35.61 10.17 22.53
N LYS A 142 35.34 9.12 23.25
CA LYS A 142 34.06 8.73 23.86
C LYS A 142 34.06 9.31 25.27
N PRO A 143 33.00 9.20 26.07
CA PRO A 143 31.56 9.16 25.93
C PRO A 143 30.87 10.14 26.91
N ALA A 144 29.59 10.31 26.84
CA ALA A 144 28.85 10.74 28.02
C ALA A 144 27.49 10.04 28.06
N ALA A 145 27.36 9.33 29.11
CA ALA A 145 26.21 8.59 29.58
C ALA A 145 25.20 9.52 30.28
N GLN A 146 23.97 8.98 30.42
CA GLN A 146 23.01 9.18 31.52
C GLN A 146 22.10 10.40 31.45
N LYS A 147 20.76 10.16 31.55
CA LYS A 147 20.14 9.92 32.87
C LYS A 147 18.73 9.31 32.69
N ALA A 148 18.51 8.24 33.42
CA ALA A 148 17.21 7.68 33.73
C ALA A 148 16.42 8.68 34.58
N VAL A 149 15.17 8.91 34.21
CA VAL A 149 14.19 9.55 35.09
C VAL A 149 13.20 8.48 35.52
N LYS A 150 13.28 8.17 36.80
CA LYS A 150 12.31 7.38 37.55
C LYS A 150 10.99 8.15 37.56
N ASN A 151 9.94 7.53 37.14
CA ASN A 151 8.60 8.06 37.36
C ASN A 151 7.91 7.24 38.44
N THR A 152 7.68 7.90 39.52
CA THR A 152 7.00 7.48 40.75
C THR A 152 5.51 7.29 40.47
N GLY A 153 4.97 6.23 41.04
CA GLY A 153 3.58 5.86 40.94
C GLY A 153 2.60 6.88 41.57
N ALA A 154 1.45 6.93 41.01
CA ALA A 154 0.26 7.40 41.69
C ALA A 154 -0.85 6.37 41.48
N LYS A 155 -1.15 5.65 42.55
CA LYS A 155 -2.37 4.90 42.75
C LYS A 155 -3.54 5.86 42.77
N VAL A 156 -4.54 5.65 41.95
CA VAL A 156 -5.87 6.25 42.14
C VAL A 156 -6.86 5.14 42.45
N ALA A 157 -7.50 5.34 43.56
CA ALA A 157 -8.41 4.40 44.21
C ALA A 157 -9.72 4.21 43.44
N ALA A 158 -10.17 2.97 43.42
CA ALA A 158 -11.47 2.58 42.96
C ALA A 158 -12.55 3.02 43.98
N THR A 159 -13.49 3.84 43.55
CA THR A 159 -14.73 4.07 44.28
C THR A 159 -15.82 3.16 43.72
N LYS A 160 -16.18 2.17 44.52
CA LYS A 160 -17.41 1.41 44.38
C LYS A 160 -18.59 2.30 44.76
N THR A 161 -19.49 2.56 43.84
CA THR A 161 -20.84 3.02 44.17
C THR A 161 -21.82 1.89 44.01
N ASN A 162 -22.30 1.45 45.12
CA ASN A 162 -23.37 0.50 45.33
C ASN A 162 -24.68 1.31 45.47
N VAL A 163 -25.64 1.11 44.60
CA VAL A 163 -27.01 1.62 44.74
C VAL A 163 -27.91 0.48 44.30
N GLY A 164 -28.50 -0.30 45.19
CA GLY A 164 -29.68 0.15 45.90
C GLY A 164 -30.91 -0.43 45.20
N LYS A 165 -31.25 -1.68 45.60
CA LYS A 165 -32.47 -2.40 45.32
C LYS A 165 -33.63 -1.69 46.07
N LYS A 166 -34.72 -1.33 45.36
CA LYS A 166 -36.03 -1.15 45.93
C LYS A 166 -37.13 -1.44 44.90
N MET A 167 -37.87 -2.42 45.22
CA MET A 167 -39.33 -2.74 45.09
C MET A 167 -39.91 -2.54 43.70
#